data_f6ab2444da089fa08a88cf2dcc4efe7a
#
_entry.id   f6ab2444da089fa08a88cf2dcc4efe7a
#
_cell.length_a   1.000
_cell.length_b   1.000
_cell.length_c   1.000
_cell.angle_alpha   90.00
_cell.angle_beta   90.00
_cell.angle_gamma   90.00
#
_symmetry.space_group_name_H-M   'P 1'
#
loop_
_entity.id
_entity.type
_entity.pdbx_description
1 polymer ?
#
loop_
_entity_poly.entity_id
_entity_poly.type
_entity_poly.pdbx_seq_one_letter_code
_entity_poly.pdbx_strand_id
1 'polypeptide(L)'
;MTGSASEPRDAATFTPAPGSGDAPAPAAPSAPAPGPRGTPASAASATAATHPPGAPYDLLVVGAGAAGLAGAVTAAALGLSVALADSSEQTGGQFYRHPAPGLGARRPEALHRGWSAFADLRHRLAASTVDHLASHHVWSLVREDDGTWSAHALTGPDGTADAPVRIRARTLLLATGAYERQLPFPGWTLPGVVGAGGAQAMLKSGLVLPGRRVVVAGSGPLLLAVASSLATAGARVPALVEAAGYLRYGRAPRVLAANPRKAVEALAHTAALVRRRVPVRLRSAVTEVHGTDRVEAVTVARVDREWRPVPGTGRRIACDALAVGHGLVPQIDLAVTVGCATRVRPDGTLGLALDDHQESSVPGLWAAGETGGVGGAELALTEGELAGRAIAARLLGDRAEAGAGAGPRRRRDRMRAFADVMAAAHAPGPGWPDWLTDDTDVCRCEEVPAGRIREAVSDLGARDARTVKLLTRAGMGWCQGRMCGTAVSCLAAAGATPEPPAERRPFALPVPLATLAALDAPPGPDTPLDIPPPSGGPTAPTPR
;
A
#
# COMPACT_ATOMS: atom_id res chain seq x y z
N MET A 1 12.00 -52.72 51.74
CA MET A 1 13.14 -52.17 52.54
C MET A 1 13.35 -50.72 52.09
N THR A 2 12.92 -49.84 52.94
CA THR A 2 13.50 -48.64 53.47
C THR A 2 14.06 -47.65 52.39
N GLY A 3 13.51 -46.54 52.12
CA GLY A 3 13.13 -45.47 53.00
C GLY A 3 14.06 -44.31 52.69
N SER A 4 13.58 -43.18 52.26
CA SER A 4 13.94 -41.89 52.89
C SER A 4 13.35 -40.75 52.07
N ALA A 5 12.44 -40.06 52.69
CA ALA A 5 11.92 -38.76 52.29
C ALA A 5 12.98 -37.69 52.64
N SER A 6 13.11 -36.61 51.90
CA SER A 6 13.68 -35.37 52.37
C SER A 6 12.84 -34.17 51.85
N GLU A 7 12.43 -33.40 52.83
CA GLU A 7 11.59 -32.20 52.82
C GLU A 7 12.14 -30.99 52.04
N PRO A 8 11.30 -30.01 51.77
CA PRO A 8 11.63 -28.81 51.02
C PRO A 8 12.28 -27.75 51.92
N ARG A 9 13.28 -27.00 51.39
CA ARG A 9 13.90 -25.85 52.04
C ARG A 9 13.40 -24.54 51.46
N ASP A 10 12.82 -23.80 52.37
CA ASP A 10 12.79 -22.36 52.62
C ASP A 10 12.70 -21.36 51.45
N ALA A 11 11.59 -20.66 51.46
CA ALA A 11 11.32 -19.37 50.86
C ALA A 11 12.21 -18.27 51.48
N ALA A 12 13.02 -17.60 50.70
CA ALA A 12 13.73 -16.38 51.09
C ALA A 12 12.83 -15.17 50.83
N THR A 13 12.36 -14.57 51.89
CA THR A 13 11.69 -13.28 51.97
C THR A 13 12.70 -12.15 51.63
N PHE A 14 12.36 -11.40 50.59
CA PHE A 14 13.14 -10.19 50.21
C PHE A 14 12.54 -8.96 50.92
N THR A 15 13.31 -8.34 51.81
CA THR A 15 12.99 -7.08 52.50
C THR A 15 13.59 -5.93 51.68
N PRO A 16 12.85 -4.86 51.35
CA PRO A 16 13.46 -3.70 50.67
C PRO A 16 14.10 -2.75 51.69
N ALA A 17 15.27 -2.24 51.33
CA ALA A 17 16.01 -1.21 52.08
C ALA A 17 15.42 0.20 51.80
N PRO A 18 15.54 1.14 52.76
CA PRO A 18 14.87 2.45 52.67
C PRO A 18 15.62 3.46 51.80
N GLY A 19 14.84 4.40 51.30
CA GLY A 19 15.12 5.35 50.25
C GLY A 19 16.27 6.35 50.49
N SER A 20 16.68 6.90 49.38
CA SER A 20 17.46 8.15 49.31
C SER A 20 16.78 9.11 48.34
N GLY A 21 16.44 10.22 48.89
CA GLY A 21 16.21 11.61 48.48
C GLY A 21 15.82 11.92 47.03
N ASP A 22 14.63 12.47 46.89
CA ASP A 22 14.13 13.24 45.74
C ASP A 22 15.03 14.48 45.51
N ALA A 23 15.59 14.57 44.29
CA ALA A 23 16.05 15.84 43.73
C ALA A 23 15.04 16.30 42.68
N PRO A 24 14.57 17.56 42.68
CA PRO A 24 13.59 18.02 41.70
C PRO A 24 14.20 18.15 40.31
N ALA A 25 13.43 17.65 39.31
CA ALA A 25 13.74 17.80 37.89
C ALA A 25 13.72 19.28 37.46
N PRO A 26 14.61 19.72 36.55
CA PRO A 26 14.59 21.10 36.06
C PRO A 26 13.34 21.34 35.21
N ALA A 27 12.70 22.48 35.47
CA ALA A 27 11.52 22.96 34.75
C ALA A 27 11.79 23.16 33.25
N ALA A 28 10.91 22.65 32.41
CA ALA A 28 10.92 22.91 30.98
C ALA A 28 10.64 24.39 30.69
N PRO A 29 11.28 25.01 29.68
CA PRO A 29 11.00 26.39 29.31
C PRO A 29 9.61 26.52 28.71
N SER A 30 8.84 27.46 29.22
CA SER A 30 7.51 27.84 28.74
C SER A 30 7.57 28.37 27.30
N ALA A 31 6.73 27.81 26.44
CA ALA A 31 6.55 28.26 25.06
C ALA A 31 5.90 29.66 25.03
N PRO A 32 6.28 30.57 24.11
CA PRO A 32 5.65 31.87 23.96
C PRO A 32 4.21 31.74 23.42
N ALA A 33 3.31 32.60 23.91
CA ALA A 33 1.92 32.66 23.52
C ALA A 33 1.77 32.98 22.00
N PRO A 34 0.80 32.39 21.29
CA PRO A 34 0.57 32.68 19.88
C PRO A 34 -0.07 34.05 19.69
N GLY A 35 0.52 34.89 18.84
CA GLY A 35 -0.03 36.17 18.40
C GLY A 35 -1.30 35.99 17.52
N PRO A 36 -2.07 37.06 17.29
CA PRO A 36 -3.37 36.99 16.63
C PRO A 36 -3.24 36.53 15.16
N ARG A 37 -3.97 35.45 14.82
CA ARG A 37 -4.05 34.89 13.48
C ARG A 37 -4.92 35.76 12.58
N GLY A 38 -4.35 36.25 11.50
CA GLY A 38 -5.09 36.86 10.41
C GLY A 38 -6.08 35.84 9.81
N THR A 39 -7.29 36.27 9.59
CA THR A 39 -8.37 35.53 8.93
C THR A 39 -7.93 35.06 7.54
N PRO A 40 -8.00 33.78 7.20
CA PRO A 40 -7.81 33.33 5.83
C PRO A 40 -9.02 33.76 4.98
N ALA A 41 -8.72 34.36 3.82
CA ALA A 41 -9.72 34.71 2.83
C ALA A 41 -10.56 33.49 2.45
N SER A 42 -11.87 33.66 2.50
CA SER A 42 -12.88 32.72 2.04
C SER A 42 -12.59 32.29 0.61
N ALA A 43 -12.22 31.02 0.42
CA ALA A 43 -12.22 30.40 -0.89
C ALA A 43 -13.66 30.34 -1.40
N ALA A 44 -13.88 30.91 -2.55
CA ALA A 44 -15.17 30.94 -3.24
C ALA A 44 -15.71 29.50 -3.35
N SER A 45 -16.90 29.28 -2.79
CA SER A 45 -17.72 28.10 -2.96
C SER A 45 -18.08 27.96 -4.44
N ALA A 46 -17.39 27.08 -5.16
CA ALA A 46 -17.90 26.61 -6.44
C ALA A 46 -19.21 25.88 -6.14
N THR A 47 -20.29 26.28 -6.78
CA THR A 47 -21.59 25.61 -6.76
C THR A 47 -21.39 24.20 -7.29
N ALA A 48 -21.23 23.23 -6.40
CA ALA A 48 -21.29 21.84 -6.71
C ALA A 48 -22.68 21.54 -7.27
N ALA A 49 -22.75 21.01 -8.48
CA ALA A 49 -23.98 20.41 -8.99
C ALA A 49 -24.24 19.20 -8.11
N THR A 50 -25.14 19.35 -7.14
CA THR A 50 -25.51 18.28 -6.21
C THR A 50 -26.18 17.17 -6.98
N HIS A 51 -25.55 15.98 -7.00
CA HIS A 51 -26.16 14.76 -7.49
C HIS A 51 -27.50 14.55 -6.75
N PRO A 52 -28.61 14.20 -7.44
CA PRO A 52 -29.90 14.02 -6.77
C PRO A 52 -29.80 12.99 -5.65
N PRO A 53 -30.26 13.28 -4.43
CA PRO A 53 -30.24 12.34 -3.32
C PRO A 53 -30.90 11.01 -3.71
N GLY A 54 -30.22 9.88 -3.45
CA GLY A 54 -30.73 8.53 -3.71
C GLY A 54 -30.62 8.01 -5.15
N ALA A 55 -30.31 8.85 -6.14
CA ALA A 55 -30.03 8.36 -7.50
C ALA A 55 -28.68 7.63 -7.57
N PRO A 56 -28.52 6.58 -8.39
CA PRO A 56 -27.21 5.97 -8.61
C PRO A 56 -26.33 6.88 -9.46
N TYR A 57 -25.05 7.04 -9.10
CA TYR A 57 -24.04 7.66 -9.96
C TYR A 57 -23.88 6.86 -11.27
N ASP A 58 -23.46 7.51 -12.35
CA ASP A 58 -23.05 6.77 -13.54
C ASP A 58 -21.79 5.96 -13.26
N LEU A 59 -20.84 6.53 -12.49
CA LEU A 59 -19.58 5.90 -12.16
C LEU A 59 -19.22 6.11 -10.69
N LEU A 60 -18.90 5.03 -9.98
CA LEU A 60 -18.15 5.07 -8.73
C LEU A 60 -16.69 4.66 -8.99
N VAL A 61 -15.75 5.53 -8.63
CA VAL A 61 -14.32 5.24 -8.62
C VAL A 61 -13.87 4.94 -7.20
N VAL A 62 -13.22 3.80 -6.98
CA VAL A 62 -12.66 3.42 -5.67
C VAL A 62 -11.15 3.59 -5.68
N GLY A 63 -10.67 4.60 -4.97
CA GLY A 63 -9.27 4.99 -4.86
C GLY A 63 -8.93 6.28 -5.63
N ALA A 64 -8.51 7.33 -4.91
CA ALA A 64 -8.11 8.64 -5.47
C ALA A 64 -6.58 8.73 -5.71
N GLY A 65 -5.95 7.61 -6.08
CA GLY A 65 -4.58 7.56 -6.59
C GLY A 65 -4.49 8.08 -8.03
N ALA A 66 -3.31 7.93 -8.66
CA ALA A 66 -3.06 8.41 -10.03
C ALA A 66 -4.11 7.88 -11.04
N ALA A 67 -4.43 6.60 -10.98
CA ALA A 67 -5.39 5.98 -11.89
C ALA A 67 -6.83 6.47 -11.65
N GLY A 68 -7.28 6.46 -10.39
CA GLY A 68 -8.64 6.87 -10.05
C GLY A 68 -8.90 8.34 -10.34
N LEU A 69 -7.96 9.23 -10.00
CA LEU A 69 -8.06 10.65 -10.36
C LEU A 69 -8.18 10.85 -11.88
N ALA A 70 -7.29 10.21 -12.66
CA ALA A 70 -7.33 10.34 -14.11
C ALA A 70 -8.66 9.81 -14.68
N GLY A 71 -9.16 8.66 -14.17
CA GLY A 71 -10.43 8.09 -14.58
C GLY A 71 -11.62 8.98 -14.23
N ALA A 72 -11.70 9.44 -12.99
CA ALA A 72 -12.79 10.27 -12.49
C ALA A 72 -12.93 11.59 -13.27
N VAL A 73 -11.82 12.35 -13.37
CA VAL A 73 -11.86 13.65 -14.08
C VAL A 73 -12.10 13.50 -15.58
N THR A 74 -11.68 12.36 -16.17
CA THR A 74 -11.94 12.07 -17.58
C THR A 74 -13.41 11.71 -17.81
N ALA A 75 -14.00 10.86 -16.98
CA ALA A 75 -15.40 10.48 -17.07
C ALA A 75 -16.33 11.68 -16.84
N ALA A 76 -16.05 12.50 -15.82
CA ALA A 76 -16.81 13.72 -15.53
C ALA A 76 -16.73 14.75 -16.66
N ALA A 77 -15.53 14.94 -17.26
CA ALA A 77 -15.36 15.84 -18.41
C ALA A 77 -16.14 15.37 -19.66
N LEU A 78 -16.50 14.10 -19.73
CA LEU A 78 -17.35 13.53 -20.78
C LEU A 78 -18.85 13.53 -20.42
N GLY A 79 -19.23 14.09 -19.25
CA GLY A 79 -20.61 14.34 -18.86
C GLY A 79 -21.22 13.27 -17.95
N LEU A 80 -20.41 12.35 -17.38
CA LEU A 80 -20.92 11.39 -16.40
C LEU A 80 -21.01 11.99 -15.00
N SER A 81 -22.00 11.57 -14.21
CA SER A 81 -22.06 11.78 -12.77
C SER A 81 -21.09 10.82 -12.09
N VAL A 82 -20.12 11.33 -11.32
CA VAL A 82 -19.01 10.54 -10.77
C VAL A 82 -18.86 10.75 -9.27
N ALA A 83 -18.86 9.65 -8.51
CA ALA A 83 -18.36 9.61 -7.14
C ALA A 83 -16.93 9.06 -7.12
N LEU A 84 -16.04 9.70 -6.36
CA LEU A 84 -14.65 9.27 -6.15
C LEU A 84 -14.43 9.00 -4.66
N ALA A 85 -14.46 7.74 -4.25
CA ALA A 85 -14.26 7.32 -2.86
C ALA A 85 -12.79 6.96 -2.60
N ASP A 86 -12.21 7.48 -1.51
CA ASP A 86 -10.85 7.13 -1.06
C ASP A 86 -10.80 7.02 0.45
N SER A 87 -10.03 6.05 0.95
CA SER A 87 -9.79 5.86 2.38
C SER A 87 -8.95 6.96 3.02
N SER A 88 -8.26 7.77 2.23
CA SER A 88 -7.45 8.89 2.70
C SER A 88 -8.24 10.20 2.65
N GLU A 89 -7.88 11.14 3.53
CA GLU A 89 -8.41 12.52 3.48
C GLU A 89 -7.93 13.28 2.24
N GLN A 90 -6.73 12.94 1.73
CA GLN A 90 -6.09 13.63 0.63
C GLN A 90 -5.98 12.75 -0.60
N THR A 91 -6.24 13.35 -1.76
CA THR A 91 -6.02 12.70 -3.06
C THR A 91 -4.53 12.48 -3.35
N GLY A 92 -4.23 11.58 -4.29
CA GLY A 92 -2.88 11.31 -4.77
C GLY A 92 -2.38 9.91 -4.50
N GLY A 93 -3.04 9.17 -3.61
CA GLY A 93 -2.68 7.80 -3.23
C GLY A 93 -1.25 7.71 -2.70
N GLN A 94 -0.59 6.57 -2.86
CA GLN A 94 0.76 6.35 -2.31
C GLN A 94 1.85 7.11 -3.08
N PHE A 95 1.71 7.28 -4.39
CA PHE A 95 2.75 7.90 -5.21
C PHE A 95 2.83 9.41 -4.99
N TYR A 96 1.69 10.10 -5.00
CA TYR A 96 1.57 11.56 -4.80
C TYR A 96 1.25 11.93 -3.34
N ARG A 97 1.47 11.04 -2.40
CA ARG A 97 1.30 11.31 -0.96
C ARG A 97 2.12 12.54 -0.57
N HIS A 98 1.49 13.51 0.07
CA HIS A 98 2.08 14.80 0.40
C HIS A 98 1.67 15.25 1.80
N PRO A 99 2.39 16.21 2.42
CA PRO A 99 2.06 16.70 3.73
C PRO A 99 0.69 17.37 3.78
N ALA A 100 -0.03 17.17 4.88
CA ALA A 100 -1.25 17.93 5.13
C ALA A 100 -0.94 19.44 5.20
N PRO A 101 -1.86 20.32 4.75
CA PRO A 101 -1.64 21.76 4.77
C PRO A 101 -1.24 22.30 6.14
N GLY A 102 -1.78 21.72 7.23
CA GLY A 102 -1.48 22.09 8.61
C GLY A 102 -0.02 21.86 9.05
N LEU A 103 0.75 21.02 8.32
CA LEU A 103 2.18 20.81 8.59
C LEU A 103 3.08 21.94 8.06
N GLY A 104 2.54 22.90 7.32
CA GLY A 104 3.27 24.07 6.87
C GLY A 104 4.48 23.80 5.94
N ALA A 105 4.43 22.70 5.17
CA ALA A 105 5.48 22.38 4.22
C ALA A 105 5.64 23.49 3.17
N ARG A 106 6.83 24.12 3.11
CA ARG A 106 7.07 25.23 2.18
C ARG A 106 7.15 24.79 0.71
N ARG A 107 7.60 23.56 0.44
CA ARG A 107 7.87 23.04 -0.91
C ARG A 107 7.52 21.55 -1.01
N PRO A 108 6.23 21.17 -0.85
CA PRO A 108 5.82 19.76 -0.89
C PRO A 108 6.12 19.11 -2.25
N GLU A 109 6.12 19.88 -3.33
CA GLU A 109 6.46 19.45 -4.68
C GLU A 109 7.89 18.91 -4.81
N ALA A 110 8.82 19.40 -3.99
CA ALA A 110 10.22 18.97 -4.02
C ALA A 110 10.44 17.50 -3.64
N LEU A 111 9.46 16.88 -2.96
CA LEU A 111 9.49 15.47 -2.58
C LEU A 111 9.01 14.53 -3.71
N HIS A 112 8.56 15.09 -4.85
CA HIS A 112 7.91 14.34 -5.90
C HIS A 112 8.53 14.55 -7.28
N ARG A 113 8.53 13.50 -8.08
CA ARG A 113 8.71 13.59 -9.52
C ARG A 113 7.35 13.61 -10.20
N GLY A 114 7.18 14.44 -11.23
CA GLY A 114 5.92 14.56 -11.96
C GLY A 114 4.81 15.25 -11.15
N TRP A 115 5.16 16.12 -10.21
CA TRP A 115 4.19 16.88 -9.43
C TRP A 115 3.25 17.72 -10.31
N SER A 116 3.73 18.23 -11.43
CA SER A 116 2.91 19.04 -12.37
C SER A 116 1.69 18.26 -12.89
N ALA A 117 1.86 16.98 -13.22
CA ALA A 117 0.74 16.14 -13.65
C ALA A 117 -0.30 15.93 -12.54
N PHE A 118 0.15 15.80 -11.30
CA PHE A 118 -0.74 15.71 -10.14
C PHE A 118 -1.45 17.04 -9.84
N ALA A 119 -0.72 18.16 -9.93
CA ALA A 119 -1.30 19.49 -9.76
C ALA A 119 -2.38 19.77 -10.81
N ASP A 120 -2.14 19.39 -12.08
CA ASP A 120 -3.15 19.47 -13.14
C ASP A 120 -4.40 18.62 -12.82
N LEU A 121 -4.22 17.37 -12.38
CA LEU A 121 -5.34 16.51 -11.99
C LEU A 121 -6.14 17.10 -10.82
N ARG A 122 -5.47 17.66 -9.81
CA ARG A 122 -6.14 18.32 -8.68
C ARG A 122 -6.93 19.55 -9.14
N HIS A 123 -6.35 20.34 -10.04
CA HIS A 123 -7.04 21.50 -10.62
C HIS A 123 -8.28 21.06 -11.41
N ARG A 124 -8.15 20.05 -12.26
CA ARG A 124 -9.28 19.47 -13.01
C ARG A 124 -10.34 18.87 -12.10
N LEU A 125 -9.95 18.17 -11.01
CA LEU A 125 -10.89 17.66 -10.02
C LEU A 125 -11.66 18.82 -9.37
N ALA A 126 -10.99 19.85 -8.92
CA ALA A 126 -11.62 21.02 -8.28
C ALA A 126 -12.56 21.80 -9.23
N ALA A 127 -12.31 21.75 -10.54
CA ALA A 127 -13.15 22.35 -11.56
C ALA A 127 -14.24 21.41 -12.12
N SER A 128 -14.30 20.17 -11.67
CA SER A 128 -15.25 19.16 -12.15
C SER A 128 -16.47 19.02 -11.23
N THR A 129 -17.44 18.25 -11.72
CA THR A 129 -18.64 17.83 -10.96
C THR A 129 -18.45 16.50 -10.22
N VAL A 130 -17.21 16.08 -9.95
CA VAL A 130 -16.91 14.85 -9.23
C VAL A 130 -17.18 15.05 -7.74
N ASP A 131 -18.02 14.20 -7.16
CA ASP A 131 -18.21 14.14 -5.73
C ASP A 131 -17.05 13.36 -5.09
N HIS A 132 -16.12 14.08 -4.43
CA HIS A 132 -14.98 13.47 -3.77
C HIS A 132 -15.34 13.06 -2.34
N LEU A 133 -15.48 11.75 -2.13
CA LEU A 133 -15.81 11.10 -0.86
C LEU A 133 -14.50 10.69 -0.16
N ALA A 134 -13.88 11.64 0.55
CA ALA A 134 -12.66 11.40 1.33
C ALA A 134 -12.98 10.59 2.59
N SER A 135 -11.99 9.84 3.11
CA SER A 135 -12.12 8.99 4.31
C SER A 135 -13.26 7.97 4.21
N HIS A 136 -13.49 7.43 3.02
CA HIS A 136 -14.46 6.37 2.75
C HIS A 136 -13.74 5.06 2.46
N HIS A 137 -13.81 4.12 3.40
CA HIS A 137 -13.18 2.80 3.32
C HIS A 137 -14.15 1.79 2.72
N VAL A 138 -14.14 1.62 1.40
CA VAL A 138 -15.00 0.64 0.73
C VAL A 138 -14.54 -0.77 1.09
N TRP A 139 -15.45 -1.57 1.67
CA TRP A 139 -15.16 -2.91 2.16
C TRP A 139 -15.95 -4.03 1.46
N SER A 140 -17.05 -3.71 0.77
CA SER A 140 -17.85 -4.67 0.02
C SER A 140 -18.48 -4.02 -1.21
N LEU A 141 -18.67 -4.83 -2.25
CA LEU A 141 -19.39 -4.49 -3.46
C LEU A 141 -20.49 -5.53 -3.67
N VAL A 142 -21.68 -5.07 -3.99
CA VAL A 142 -22.84 -5.93 -4.27
C VAL A 142 -23.46 -5.52 -5.60
N ARG A 143 -23.78 -6.50 -6.45
CA ARG A 143 -24.58 -6.27 -7.64
C ARG A 143 -26.05 -6.38 -7.26
N GLU A 144 -26.82 -5.33 -7.47
CA GLU A 144 -28.25 -5.29 -7.17
C GLU A 144 -29.07 -5.91 -8.30
N ASP A 145 -30.32 -6.29 -8.01
CA ASP A 145 -31.25 -6.90 -9.00
C ASP A 145 -31.57 -5.96 -10.17
N ASP A 146 -31.53 -4.64 -9.94
CA ASP A 146 -31.73 -3.62 -10.99
C ASP A 146 -30.49 -3.42 -11.88
N GLY A 147 -29.44 -4.20 -11.64
CA GLY A 147 -28.19 -4.14 -12.38
C GLY A 147 -27.24 -3.02 -11.95
N THR A 148 -27.58 -2.22 -10.94
CA THR A 148 -26.66 -1.24 -10.34
C THR A 148 -25.69 -1.92 -9.36
N TRP A 149 -24.69 -1.19 -8.93
CA TRP A 149 -23.74 -1.59 -7.89
C TRP A 149 -24.03 -0.83 -6.61
N SER A 150 -23.93 -1.52 -5.48
CA SER A 150 -23.87 -0.93 -4.15
C SER A 150 -22.48 -1.16 -3.57
N ALA A 151 -21.78 -0.08 -3.25
CA ALA A 151 -20.53 -0.12 -2.51
C ALA A 151 -20.81 0.25 -1.05
N HIS A 152 -20.47 -0.65 -0.14
CA HIS A 152 -20.55 -0.41 1.30
C HIS A 152 -19.21 0.12 1.80
N ALA A 153 -19.24 1.23 2.52
CA ALA A 153 -18.05 1.89 3.06
C ALA A 153 -18.21 2.20 4.55
N LEU A 154 -17.07 2.31 5.23
CA LEU A 154 -16.94 2.93 6.54
C LEU A 154 -16.38 4.33 6.36
N THR A 155 -16.77 5.28 7.18
CA THR A 155 -16.26 6.66 7.16
C THR A 155 -15.27 6.91 8.29
N GLY A 156 -14.55 8.04 8.22
CA GLY A 156 -13.55 8.42 9.22
C GLY A 156 -12.11 8.09 8.86
N PRO A 157 -11.12 8.72 9.55
CA PRO A 157 -9.71 8.63 9.18
C PRO A 157 -9.14 7.19 9.22
N ASP A 158 -9.67 6.36 10.09
CA ASP A 158 -9.26 4.96 10.32
C ASP A 158 -10.35 3.93 9.98
N GLY A 159 -11.48 4.37 9.40
CA GLY A 159 -12.59 3.50 9.05
C GLY A 159 -13.37 2.97 10.26
N THR A 160 -13.33 3.68 11.37
CA THR A 160 -14.03 3.29 12.63
C THR A 160 -15.30 4.10 12.91
N ALA A 161 -15.73 4.98 11.99
CA ALA A 161 -16.93 5.76 12.18
C ALA A 161 -18.19 4.88 12.21
N ASP A 162 -19.15 5.30 13.02
CA ASP A 162 -20.26 4.48 13.51
C ASP A 162 -21.35 4.18 12.47
N ALA A 163 -21.42 4.90 11.36
CA ALA A 163 -22.47 4.70 10.36
C ALA A 163 -21.96 4.04 9.07
N PRO A 164 -22.56 2.92 8.64
CA PRO A 164 -22.27 2.37 7.34
C PRO A 164 -22.82 3.31 6.24
N VAL A 165 -22.01 3.54 5.22
CA VAL A 165 -22.40 4.33 4.05
C VAL A 165 -22.59 3.38 2.87
N ARG A 166 -23.68 3.59 2.11
CA ARG A 166 -23.95 2.88 0.87
C ARG A 166 -23.88 3.85 -0.30
N ILE A 167 -23.02 3.59 -1.27
CA ILE A 167 -22.87 4.39 -2.49
C ILE A 167 -23.36 3.55 -3.65
N ARG A 168 -24.36 4.05 -4.40
CA ARG A 168 -24.93 3.36 -5.56
C ARG A 168 -24.35 3.91 -6.86
N ALA A 169 -24.04 3.03 -7.82
CA ALA A 169 -23.55 3.42 -9.14
C ALA A 169 -23.96 2.41 -10.22
N ARG A 170 -24.02 2.88 -11.46
CA ARG A 170 -24.28 2.02 -12.65
C ARG A 170 -23.04 1.23 -13.05
N THR A 171 -21.86 1.82 -12.86
CA THR A 171 -20.57 1.23 -13.22
C THR A 171 -19.52 1.50 -12.13
N LEU A 172 -18.48 0.67 -12.11
CA LEU A 172 -17.37 0.77 -11.14
C LEU A 172 -16.01 0.90 -11.85
N LEU A 173 -15.13 1.72 -11.29
CA LEU A 173 -13.70 1.74 -11.62
C LEU A 173 -12.89 1.45 -10.35
N LEU A 174 -12.25 0.30 -10.27
CA LEU A 174 -11.36 -0.06 -9.17
C LEU A 174 -9.93 0.45 -9.43
N ALA A 175 -9.48 1.38 -8.62
CA ALA A 175 -8.14 1.97 -8.64
C ALA A 175 -7.46 1.85 -7.26
N THR A 176 -7.65 0.70 -6.60
CA THR A 176 -7.28 0.42 -5.21
C THR A 176 -5.77 0.32 -4.98
N GLY A 177 -4.97 0.31 -6.05
CA GLY A 177 -3.52 0.35 -5.95
C GLY A 177 -2.88 -0.98 -5.57
N ALA A 178 -1.83 -0.91 -4.75
CA ALA A 178 -1.05 -2.06 -4.31
C ALA A 178 -0.48 -1.81 -2.90
N TYR A 179 -0.12 -2.89 -2.20
CA TYR A 179 0.59 -2.87 -0.93
C TYR A 179 1.97 -3.52 -1.07
N GLU A 180 2.86 -3.31 -0.09
CA GLU A 180 4.22 -3.83 -0.14
C GLU A 180 4.25 -5.34 0.11
N ARG A 181 5.02 -6.06 -0.72
CA ARG A 181 5.35 -7.46 -0.48
C ARG A 181 6.36 -7.55 0.65
N GLN A 182 6.03 -8.31 1.67
CA GLN A 182 6.94 -8.61 2.76
C GLN A 182 7.52 -10.02 2.60
N LEU A 183 8.84 -10.12 2.72
CA LEU A 183 9.56 -11.39 2.87
C LEU A 183 10.24 -11.35 4.23
N PRO A 184 9.82 -12.17 5.19
CA PRO A 184 10.39 -12.23 6.53
C PRO A 184 11.87 -12.66 6.54
N PHE A 185 12.58 -12.24 7.57
CA PHE A 185 13.95 -12.66 7.90
C PHE A 185 14.19 -12.43 9.40
N PRO A 186 15.17 -13.08 10.05
CA PRO A 186 15.42 -12.90 11.47
C PRO A 186 15.52 -11.43 11.90
N GLY A 187 14.77 -11.05 12.92
CA GLY A 187 14.72 -9.69 13.48
C GLY A 187 13.91 -8.65 12.67
N TRP A 188 13.18 -9.04 11.62
CA TRP A 188 12.42 -8.09 10.80
C TRP A 188 11.25 -7.41 11.53
N THR A 189 10.87 -7.92 12.69
CA THR A 189 9.80 -7.36 13.55
C THR A 189 10.30 -6.30 14.52
N LEU A 190 11.63 -6.10 14.65
CA LEU A 190 12.22 -5.10 15.54
C LEU A 190 11.76 -3.68 15.19
N PRO A 191 11.48 -2.83 16.19
CA PRO A 191 11.26 -1.40 16.00
C PRO A 191 12.41 -0.74 15.22
N GLY A 192 12.07 0.01 14.17
CA GLY A 192 13.03 0.59 13.22
C GLY A 192 13.14 -0.18 11.90
N VAL A 193 12.54 -1.38 11.80
CA VAL A 193 12.30 -2.02 10.50
C VAL A 193 10.98 -1.51 9.94
N VAL A 194 11.03 -0.87 8.78
CA VAL A 194 9.86 -0.30 8.09
C VAL A 194 9.84 -0.74 6.63
N GLY A 195 8.68 -0.78 6.02
CA GLY A 195 8.58 -0.98 4.58
C GLY A 195 9.26 0.16 3.81
N ALA A 196 9.80 -0.12 2.63
CA ALA A 196 10.46 0.89 1.79
C ALA A 196 9.48 2.01 1.37
N GLY A 197 8.24 1.64 0.97
CA GLY A 197 7.16 2.58 0.72
C GLY A 197 6.68 3.27 2.00
N GLY A 198 6.68 2.54 3.14
CA GLY A 198 6.41 3.09 4.46
C GLY A 198 7.40 4.21 4.84
N ALA A 199 8.71 3.99 4.65
CA ALA A 199 9.73 5.01 4.86
C ALA A 199 9.53 6.25 3.96
N GLN A 200 9.11 6.02 2.70
CA GLN A 200 8.79 7.10 1.80
C GLN A 200 7.50 7.83 2.20
N ALA A 201 6.51 7.11 2.72
CA ALA A 201 5.27 7.70 3.23
C ALA A 201 5.54 8.58 4.46
N MET A 202 6.37 8.13 5.42
CA MET A 202 6.80 8.93 6.58
C MET A 202 7.42 10.25 6.12
N LEU A 203 8.33 10.20 5.13
CA LEU A 203 8.96 11.40 4.59
C LEU A 203 7.98 12.32 3.85
N LYS A 204 7.13 11.76 2.98
CA LYS A 204 6.25 12.55 2.10
C LYS A 204 5.05 13.14 2.83
N SER A 205 4.42 12.41 3.75
CA SER A 205 3.24 12.91 4.48
C SER A 205 3.58 13.54 5.82
N GLY A 206 4.54 12.95 6.56
CA GLY A 206 4.88 13.39 7.91
C GLY A 206 6.11 14.28 8.01
N LEU A 207 6.88 14.44 6.92
CA LEU A 207 8.19 15.13 6.90
C LEU A 207 9.19 14.52 7.91
N VAL A 208 9.03 13.22 8.20
CA VAL A 208 9.81 12.48 9.21
C VAL A 208 10.69 11.44 8.52
N LEU A 209 11.92 11.32 9.00
CA LEU A 209 12.83 10.24 8.61
C LEU A 209 12.66 9.03 9.53
N PRO A 210 12.71 7.78 9.03
CA PRO A 210 12.60 6.59 9.87
C PRO A 210 13.77 6.42 10.83
N GLY A 211 14.90 7.08 10.55
CA GLY A 211 16.11 7.07 11.35
C GLY A 211 17.17 8.01 10.78
N ARG A 212 18.28 8.17 11.48
CA ARG A 212 19.44 8.98 11.04
C ARG A 212 20.36 8.20 10.11
N ARG A 213 20.47 6.87 10.32
CA ARG A 213 21.31 5.93 9.55
C ARG A 213 20.45 4.80 9.01
N VAL A 214 19.91 4.99 7.81
CA VAL A 214 18.92 4.09 7.23
C VAL A 214 19.56 3.20 6.17
N VAL A 215 19.57 1.88 6.39
CA VAL A 215 19.86 0.92 5.31
C VAL A 215 18.59 0.77 4.47
N VAL A 216 18.74 0.82 3.15
CA VAL A 216 17.63 0.56 2.21
C VAL A 216 17.90 -0.78 1.52
N ALA A 217 16.97 -1.73 1.60
CA ALA A 217 17.19 -3.09 1.12
C ALA A 217 15.95 -3.69 0.44
N GLY A 218 16.15 -4.74 -0.36
CA GLY A 218 15.08 -5.51 -0.97
C GLY A 218 15.29 -5.79 -2.44
N SER A 219 14.24 -5.60 -3.27
CA SER A 219 14.31 -5.77 -4.71
C SER A 219 13.36 -4.81 -5.44
N GLY A 220 13.87 -4.15 -6.44
CA GLY A 220 13.07 -3.32 -7.35
C GLY A 220 13.44 -1.84 -7.39
N PRO A 221 13.01 -1.13 -8.44
CA PRO A 221 13.40 0.25 -8.70
C PRO A 221 12.88 1.25 -7.65
N LEU A 222 11.87 0.88 -6.85
CA LEU A 222 11.40 1.68 -5.72
C LEU A 222 12.54 1.99 -4.74
N LEU A 223 13.46 1.05 -4.55
CA LEU A 223 14.59 1.21 -3.63
C LEU A 223 15.50 2.39 -4.02
N LEU A 224 15.70 2.61 -5.34
CA LEU A 224 16.47 3.76 -5.84
C LEU A 224 15.80 5.09 -5.46
N ALA A 225 14.47 5.15 -5.61
CA ALA A 225 13.70 6.32 -5.25
C ALA A 225 13.71 6.57 -3.75
N VAL A 226 13.53 5.53 -2.93
CA VAL A 226 13.56 5.61 -1.46
C VAL A 226 14.93 6.07 -0.97
N ALA A 227 16.00 5.39 -1.37
CA ALA A 227 17.37 5.71 -0.95
C ALA A 227 17.76 7.14 -1.36
N SER A 228 17.45 7.56 -2.60
CA SER A 228 17.75 8.92 -3.05
C SER A 228 16.94 9.99 -2.31
N SER A 229 15.67 9.72 -2.01
CA SER A 229 14.80 10.66 -1.27
C SER A 229 15.25 10.82 0.17
N LEU A 230 15.50 9.71 0.89
CA LEU A 230 15.99 9.72 2.26
C LEU A 230 17.36 10.43 2.37
N ALA A 231 18.29 10.10 1.47
CA ALA A 231 19.60 10.75 1.44
C ALA A 231 19.50 12.26 1.12
N THR A 232 18.56 12.66 0.28
CA THR A 232 18.31 14.07 -0.04
C THR A 232 17.70 14.81 1.15
N ALA A 233 16.84 14.14 1.90
CA ALA A 233 16.20 14.68 3.11
C ALA A 233 17.15 14.71 4.34
N GLY A 234 18.40 14.24 4.19
CA GLY A 234 19.43 14.35 5.23
C GLY A 234 19.74 13.06 6.01
N ALA A 235 19.07 11.93 5.70
CA ALA A 235 19.46 10.66 6.27
C ALA A 235 20.82 10.20 5.71
N ARG A 236 21.66 9.60 6.57
CA ARG A 236 22.82 8.83 6.10
C ARG A 236 22.33 7.47 5.62
N VAL A 237 22.60 7.11 4.37
CA VAL A 237 22.27 5.79 3.81
C VAL A 237 23.57 4.98 3.68
N PRO A 238 23.91 4.10 4.67
CA PRO A 238 25.15 3.32 4.68
C PRO A 238 25.24 2.31 3.55
N ALA A 239 24.09 1.81 3.09
CA ALA A 239 24.01 0.92 1.93
C ALA A 239 22.61 0.95 1.29
N LEU A 240 22.58 0.85 -0.03
CA LEU A 240 21.44 0.38 -0.82
C LEU A 240 21.75 -1.07 -1.23
N VAL A 241 20.90 -2.00 -0.78
CA VAL A 241 21.10 -3.45 -0.94
C VAL A 241 20.01 -3.99 -1.87
N GLU A 242 20.39 -4.41 -3.08
CA GLU A 242 19.48 -4.94 -4.11
C GLU A 242 19.72 -6.43 -4.31
N ALA A 243 18.70 -7.24 -4.08
CA ALA A 243 18.79 -8.70 -4.20
C ALA A 243 18.84 -9.15 -5.67
N ALA A 244 18.13 -8.46 -6.55
CA ALA A 244 18.13 -8.78 -7.96
C ALA A 244 19.40 -8.33 -8.70
N GLY A 245 19.60 -8.89 -9.88
CA GLY A 245 20.65 -8.47 -10.82
C GLY A 245 20.05 -7.79 -12.04
N TYR A 246 20.51 -6.59 -12.36
CA TYR A 246 20.01 -5.80 -13.51
C TYR A 246 20.28 -6.41 -14.88
N LEU A 247 21.13 -7.45 -14.99
CA LEU A 247 21.41 -8.15 -16.25
C LEU A 247 20.17 -8.77 -16.90
N ARG A 248 19.13 -9.06 -16.12
CA ARG A 248 17.85 -9.59 -16.64
C ARG A 248 17.16 -8.61 -17.60
N TYR A 249 17.36 -7.30 -17.45
CA TYR A 249 16.83 -6.30 -18.37
C TYR A 249 17.41 -6.43 -19.80
N GLY A 250 18.65 -6.91 -19.94
CA GLY A 250 19.28 -7.15 -21.24
C GLY A 250 18.57 -8.17 -22.13
N ARG A 251 17.62 -8.94 -21.58
CA ARG A 251 16.80 -9.89 -22.35
C ARG A 251 15.67 -9.23 -23.16
N ALA A 252 15.38 -7.95 -22.90
CA ALA A 252 14.29 -7.22 -23.56
C ALA A 252 14.76 -5.86 -24.13
N PRO A 253 15.79 -5.82 -25.01
CA PRO A 253 16.39 -4.57 -25.47
C PRO A 253 15.40 -3.68 -26.23
N ARG A 254 14.47 -4.25 -26.99
CA ARG A 254 13.43 -3.51 -27.72
C ARG A 254 12.47 -2.80 -26.77
N VAL A 255 12.10 -3.45 -25.65
CA VAL A 255 11.22 -2.85 -24.64
C VAL A 255 11.92 -1.69 -23.93
N LEU A 256 13.21 -1.85 -23.61
CA LEU A 256 14.01 -0.77 -23.01
C LEU A 256 14.12 0.42 -23.95
N ALA A 257 14.47 0.18 -25.22
CA ALA A 257 14.57 1.24 -26.24
C ALA A 257 13.25 1.99 -26.47
N ALA A 258 12.11 1.30 -26.34
CA ALA A 258 10.80 1.90 -26.46
C ALA A 258 10.40 2.78 -25.23
N ASN A 259 11.13 2.70 -24.10
CA ASN A 259 10.82 3.42 -22.85
C ASN A 259 12.01 4.27 -22.34
N PRO A 260 12.59 5.22 -23.15
CA PRO A 260 13.81 5.93 -22.80
C PRO A 260 13.65 6.80 -21.53
N ARG A 261 12.45 7.30 -21.24
CA ARG A 261 12.17 8.07 -20.02
C ARG A 261 12.50 7.29 -18.74
N LYS A 262 12.31 5.95 -18.75
CA LYS A 262 12.65 5.10 -17.61
C LYS A 262 14.16 4.98 -17.39
N ALA A 263 14.95 5.00 -18.45
CA ALA A 263 16.40 5.08 -18.35
C ALA A 263 16.85 6.43 -17.76
N VAL A 264 16.25 7.54 -18.21
CA VAL A 264 16.53 8.89 -17.66
C VAL A 264 16.17 8.96 -16.17
N GLU A 265 15.03 8.38 -15.78
CA GLU A 265 14.59 8.31 -14.37
C GLU A 265 15.61 7.53 -13.51
N ALA A 266 16.01 6.34 -13.97
CA ALA A 266 17.02 5.52 -13.30
C ALA A 266 18.38 6.24 -13.19
N LEU A 267 18.82 6.90 -14.26
CA LEU A 267 20.07 7.68 -14.26
C LEU A 267 20.03 8.83 -13.26
N ALA A 268 18.92 9.54 -13.16
CA ALA A 268 18.77 10.64 -12.22
C ALA A 268 18.79 10.18 -10.76
N HIS A 269 18.18 9.03 -10.42
CA HIS A 269 18.30 8.44 -9.09
C HIS A 269 19.73 8.00 -8.82
N THR A 270 20.37 7.33 -9.78
CA THR A 270 21.76 6.89 -9.68
C THR A 270 22.71 8.08 -9.46
N ALA A 271 22.54 9.16 -10.21
CA ALA A 271 23.33 10.39 -10.03
C ALA A 271 23.13 11.00 -8.63
N ALA A 272 21.91 10.97 -8.08
CA ALA A 272 21.64 11.42 -6.72
C ALA A 272 22.38 10.54 -5.68
N LEU A 273 22.34 9.22 -5.85
CA LEU A 273 23.05 8.28 -4.96
C LEU A 273 24.57 8.48 -5.02
N VAL A 274 25.15 8.62 -6.20
CA VAL A 274 26.58 8.90 -6.40
C VAL A 274 26.98 10.22 -5.71
N ARG A 275 26.22 11.31 -5.94
CA ARG A 275 26.46 12.60 -5.32
C ARG A 275 26.41 12.54 -3.80
N ARG A 276 25.53 11.70 -3.24
CA ARG A 276 25.39 11.46 -1.79
C ARG A 276 26.31 10.36 -1.28
N ARG A 277 27.16 9.78 -2.13
CA ARG A 277 28.10 8.70 -1.80
C ARG A 277 27.43 7.49 -1.14
N VAL A 278 26.24 7.12 -1.64
CA VAL A 278 25.50 5.94 -1.16
C VAL A 278 26.09 4.68 -1.81
N PRO A 279 26.66 3.74 -1.05
CA PRO A 279 27.16 2.49 -1.59
C PRO A 279 26.01 1.60 -2.08
N VAL A 280 26.10 1.09 -3.30
CA VAL A 280 25.11 0.14 -3.88
C VAL A 280 25.70 -1.26 -3.87
N ARG A 281 24.98 -2.22 -3.29
CA ARG A 281 25.31 -3.64 -3.21
C ARG A 281 24.31 -4.45 -4.01
N LEU A 282 24.71 -4.86 -5.21
CA LEU A 282 23.87 -5.70 -6.06
C LEU A 282 24.04 -7.19 -5.69
N ARG A 283 23.01 -8.00 -6.00
CA ARG A 283 22.98 -9.44 -5.68
C ARG A 283 23.32 -9.69 -4.21
N SER A 284 22.72 -8.90 -3.36
CA SER A 284 22.91 -8.93 -1.90
C SER A 284 21.57 -8.72 -1.21
N ALA A 285 21.38 -9.31 -0.07
CA ALA A 285 20.17 -9.17 0.73
C ALA A 285 20.52 -8.89 2.20
N VAL A 286 19.61 -8.24 2.91
CA VAL A 286 19.62 -8.24 4.37
C VAL A 286 19.04 -9.58 4.80
N THR A 287 19.84 -10.39 5.49
CA THR A 287 19.47 -11.72 5.96
C THR A 287 19.15 -11.76 7.44
N GLU A 288 19.51 -10.71 8.20
CA GLU A 288 19.28 -10.64 9.63
C GLU A 288 19.34 -9.19 10.10
N VAL A 289 18.49 -8.85 11.09
CA VAL A 289 18.53 -7.58 11.82
C VAL A 289 18.97 -7.84 13.26
N HIS A 290 19.84 -6.97 13.76
CA HIS A 290 20.39 -7.05 15.12
C HIS A 290 19.92 -5.89 15.98
N GLY A 291 19.66 -6.17 17.23
CA GLY A 291 19.26 -5.23 18.27
C GLY A 291 18.43 -5.94 19.33
N THR A 292 18.26 -5.31 20.48
CA THR A 292 17.40 -5.83 21.57
C THR A 292 16.02 -5.19 21.47
N ASP A 293 15.93 -3.88 21.65
CA ASP A 293 14.66 -3.13 21.66
C ASP A 293 14.38 -2.42 20.33
N ARG A 294 15.39 -2.26 19.50
CA ARG A 294 15.34 -1.57 18.20
C ARG A 294 16.48 -2.02 17.30
N VAL A 295 16.38 -1.63 16.03
CA VAL A 295 17.47 -1.87 15.07
C VAL A 295 18.75 -1.15 15.48
N GLU A 296 19.86 -1.89 15.55
CA GLU A 296 21.22 -1.38 15.79
C GLU A 296 22.16 -1.68 14.63
N ALA A 297 21.93 -2.79 13.94
CA ALA A 297 22.68 -3.19 12.76
C ALA A 297 21.89 -4.19 11.92
N VAL A 298 22.36 -4.41 10.69
CA VAL A 298 21.88 -5.47 9.81
C VAL A 298 23.04 -6.31 9.29
N THR A 299 22.82 -7.60 9.06
CA THR A 299 23.73 -8.45 8.28
C THR A 299 23.32 -8.41 6.82
N VAL A 300 24.26 -8.03 5.95
CA VAL A 300 24.11 -8.06 4.50
C VAL A 300 24.98 -9.17 3.94
N ALA A 301 24.38 -10.13 3.25
CA ALA A 301 25.08 -11.22 2.57
C ALA A 301 24.91 -11.13 1.05
N ARG A 302 25.86 -11.65 0.29
CA ARG A 302 25.68 -11.90 -1.14
C ARG A 302 24.66 -13.02 -1.31
N VAL A 303 23.86 -12.94 -2.38
CA VAL A 303 22.93 -14.00 -2.75
C VAL A 303 23.24 -14.52 -4.16
N ASP A 304 22.96 -15.79 -4.38
CA ASP A 304 23.03 -16.42 -5.69
C ASP A 304 21.84 -15.99 -6.61
N ARG A 305 21.68 -16.67 -7.75
CA ARG A 305 20.59 -16.36 -8.70
C ARG A 305 19.21 -16.74 -8.17
N GLU A 306 19.15 -17.69 -7.27
CA GLU A 306 17.97 -18.19 -6.57
C GLU A 306 17.70 -17.45 -5.25
N TRP A 307 18.51 -16.47 -4.90
CA TRP A 307 18.49 -15.69 -3.66
C TRP A 307 18.92 -16.48 -2.40
N ARG A 308 19.65 -17.59 -2.57
CA ARG A 308 20.26 -18.26 -1.43
C ARG A 308 21.46 -17.48 -0.92
N PRO A 309 21.63 -17.31 0.40
CA PRO A 309 22.82 -16.64 0.94
C PRO A 309 24.10 -17.40 0.61
N VAL A 310 25.10 -16.68 0.12
CA VAL A 310 26.43 -17.25 -0.13
C VAL A 310 27.21 -17.30 1.20
N PRO A 311 27.60 -18.49 1.69
CA PRO A 311 28.32 -18.64 2.96
C PRO A 311 29.58 -17.77 3.06
N GLY A 312 29.87 -17.24 4.25
CA GLY A 312 31.05 -16.43 4.52
C GLY A 312 31.05 -15.01 3.94
N THR A 313 29.96 -14.58 3.29
CA THR A 313 29.87 -13.22 2.72
C THR A 313 29.13 -12.22 3.59
N GLY A 314 28.56 -12.66 4.69
CA GLY A 314 27.82 -11.82 5.65
C GLY A 314 28.68 -10.69 6.20
N ARG A 315 28.18 -9.46 6.15
CA ARG A 315 28.82 -8.26 6.70
C ARG A 315 27.83 -7.48 7.52
N ARG A 316 28.17 -7.19 8.77
CA ARG A 316 27.36 -6.36 9.66
C ARG A 316 27.52 -4.88 9.29
N ILE A 317 26.41 -4.17 9.16
CA ILE A 317 26.33 -2.73 8.88
C ILE A 317 25.54 -2.08 10.00
N ALA A 318 26.16 -1.17 10.75
CA ALA A 318 25.47 -0.43 11.81
C ALA A 318 24.47 0.57 11.21
N CYS A 319 23.24 0.57 11.72
CA CYS A 319 22.16 1.48 11.35
C CYS A 319 21.16 1.59 12.50
N ASP A 320 20.31 2.59 12.46
CA ASP A 320 19.23 2.80 13.44
C ASP A 320 17.84 2.60 12.81
N ALA A 321 17.79 2.34 11.50
CA ALA A 321 16.59 1.92 10.80
C ALA A 321 16.92 1.11 9.53
N LEU A 322 16.00 0.24 9.15
CA LEU A 322 16.00 -0.51 7.90
C LEU A 322 14.70 -0.22 7.12
N ALA A 323 14.83 0.31 5.91
CA ALA A 323 13.72 0.43 4.95
C ALA A 323 13.79 -0.74 3.96
N VAL A 324 12.87 -1.70 4.05
CA VAL A 324 12.93 -2.93 3.25
C VAL A 324 11.70 -3.11 2.38
N GLY A 325 11.88 -3.50 1.12
CA GLY A 325 10.78 -3.76 0.18
C GLY A 325 11.17 -4.75 -0.91
N HIS A 326 10.33 -5.75 -1.13
CA HIS A 326 10.57 -6.82 -2.11
C HIS A 326 9.54 -6.78 -3.27
N GLY A 327 9.15 -5.57 -3.66
CA GLY A 327 8.12 -5.32 -4.67
C GLY A 327 6.75 -5.03 -4.04
N LEU A 328 5.75 -4.99 -4.89
CA LEU A 328 4.37 -4.65 -4.51
C LEU A 328 3.43 -5.78 -4.91
N VAL A 329 2.29 -5.88 -4.24
CA VAL A 329 1.21 -6.83 -4.53
C VAL A 329 -0.04 -6.02 -4.87
N PRO A 330 -0.69 -6.26 -6.03
CA PRO A 330 -1.94 -5.60 -6.39
C PRO A 330 -3.03 -5.81 -5.35
N GLN A 331 -3.74 -4.73 -4.99
CA GLN A 331 -4.87 -4.80 -4.07
C GLN A 331 -6.15 -5.10 -4.87
N ILE A 332 -6.50 -6.38 -4.97
CA ILE A 332 -7.60 -6.87 -5.81
C ILE A 332 -8.75 -7.50 -5.02
N ASP A 333 -8.73 -7.38 -3.69
CA ASP A 333 -9.71 -8.03 -2.80
C ASP A 333 -11.16 -7.73 -3.22
N LEU A 334 -11.53 -6.45 -3.41
CA LEU A 334 -12.88 -6.06 -3.85
C LEU A 334 -13.29 -6.69 -5.18
N ALA A 335 -12.37 -6.80 -6.13
CA ALA A 335 -12.66 -7.39 -7.43
C ALA A 335 -12.85 -8.92 -7.36
N VAL A 336 -12.03 -9.58 -6.54
CA VAL A 336 -12.10 -11.05 -6.38
C VAL A 336 -13.38 -11.46 -5.65
N THR A 337 -13.88 -10.65 -4.70
CA THR A 337 -15.15 -10.94 -4.00
C THR A 337 -16.34 -10.97 -4.95
N VAL A 338 -16.34 -10.16 -5.99
CA VAL A 338 -17.40 -10.12 -7.01
C VAL A 338 -17.13 -11.02 -8.21
N GLY A 339 -16.08 -11.85 -8.16
CA GLY A 339 -15.81 -12.89 -9.16
C GLY A 339 -14.97 -12.45 -10.36
N CYS A 340 -14.26 -11.32 -10.29
CA CYS A 340 -13.35 -10.92 -11.36
C CYS A 340 -12.24 -11.96 -11.57
N ALA A 341 -11.96 -12.29 -12.83
CA ALA A 341 -10.85 -13.16 -13.20
C ALA A 341 -9.50 -12.48 -12.93
N THR A 342 -8.54 -13.29 -12.52
CA THR A 342 -7.16 -12.85 -12.25
C THR A 342 -6.19 -13.53 -13.20
N ARG A 343 -4.99 -12.98 -13.33
CA ARG A 343 -3.85 -13.58 -14.05
C ARG A 343 -2.60 -13.48 -13.20
N VAL A 344 -1.75 -14.51 -13.29
CA VAL A 344 -0.43 -14.50 -12.65
C VAL A 344 0.49 -13.55 -13.42
N ARG A 345 1.16 -12.67 -12.69
CA ARG A 345 2.14 -11.71 -13.24
C ARG A 345 3.54 -12.33 -13.26
N PRO A 346 4.48 -11.76 -14.03
CA PRO A 346 5.84 -12.30 -14.12
C PRO A 346 6.63 -12.37 -12.81
N ASP A 347 6.20 -11.66 -11.77
CA ASP A 347 6.78 -11.69 -10.42
C ASP A 347 6.03 -12.62 -9.45
N GLY A 348 5.11 -13.43 -9.97
CA GLY A 348 4.31 -14.37 -9.19
C GLY A 348 3.10 -13.75 -8.46
N THR A 349 2.84 -12.46 -8.57
CA THR A 349 1.63 -11.85 -8.00
C THR A 349 0.41 -12.05 -8.89
N LEU A 350 -0.79 -11.92 -8.30
CA LEU A 350 -2.04 -11.83 -9.05
C LEU A 350 -2.34 -10.39 -9.42
N GLY A 351 -2.76 -10.17 -10.66
CA GLY A 351 -3.40 -8.94 -11.13
C GLY A 351 -4.72 -9.27 -11.80
N LEU A 352 -5.60 -8.30 -11.95
CA LEU A 352 -6.86 -8.51 -12.65
C LEU A 352 -6.62 -8.79 -14.15
N ALA A 353 -7.39 -9.71 -14.71
CA ALA A 353 -7.48 -9.92 -16.14
C ALA A 353 -8.37 -8.82 -16.74
N LEU A 354 -7.76 -7.92 -17.50
CA LEU A 354 -8.42 -6.76 -18.10
C LEU A 354 -8.28 -6.82 -19.61
N ASP A 355 -9.31 -6.35 -20.32
CA ASP A 355 -9.29 -6.18 -21.76
C ASP A 355 -8.56 -4.88 -22.20
N ASP A 356 -8.60 -4.57 -23.48
CA ASP A 356 -7.97 -3.37 -24.05
C ASP A 356 -8.66 -2.06 -23.64
N HIS A 357 -9.86 -2.13 -23.10
CA HIS A 357 -10.66 -1.03 -22.58
C HIS A 357 -10.59 -0.91 -21.06
N GLN A 358 -9.77 -1.72 -20.39
CA GLN A 358 -9.65 -1.83 -18.93
C GLN A 358 -10.91 -2.41 -18.25
N GLU A 359 -11.82 -3.05 -18.99
CA GLU A 359 -12.97 -3.77 -18.42
C GLU A 359 -12.50 -5.13 -17.89
N SER A 360 -13.03 -5.53 -16.75
CA SER A 360 -12.76 -6.84 -16.14
C SER A 360 -13.64 -7.93 -16.75
N SER A 361 -13.49 -9.17 -16.29
CA SER A 361 -14.38 -10.28 -16.66
C SER A 361 -15.82 -10.13 -16.14
N VAL A 362 -16.06 -9.16 -15.24
CA VAL A 362 -17.39 -8.85 -14.71
C VAL A 362 -17.92 -7.61 -15.40
N PRO A 363 -19.02 -7.71 -16.19
CA PRO A 363 -19.55 -6.59 -16.95
C PRO A 363 -19.94 -5.40 -16.06
N GLY A 364 -19.54 -4.18 -16.48
CA GLY A 364 -19.81 -2.95 -15.74
C GLY A 364 -18.80 -2.68 -14.62
N LEU A 365 -17.70 -3.45 -14.55
CA LEU A 365 -16.60 -3.24 -13.64
C LEU A 365 -15.29 -3.09 -14.41
N TRP A 366 -14.66 -1.93 -14.28
CA TRP A 366 -13.34 -1.59 -14.81
C TRP A 366 -12.29 -1.56 -13.71
N ALA A 367 -11.03 -1.67 -14.12
CA ALA A 367 -9.92 -1.46 -13.18
C ALA A 367 -8.75 -0.77 -13.88
N ALA A 368 -7.98 0.03 -13.13
CA ALA A 368 -6.85 0.75 -13.67
C ALA A 368 -5.72 0.89 -12.64
N GLY A 369 -4.50 1.07 -13.13
CA GLY A 369 -3.31 1.22 -12.31
C GLY A 369 -2.76 -0.11 -11.81
N GLU A 370 -2.33 -0.13 -10.55
CA GLU A 370 -1.62 -1.29 -9.99
C GLU A 370 -2.50 -2.55 -9.86
N THR A 371 -3.83 -2.42 -9.89
CA THR A 371 -4.78 -3.55 -9.82
C THR A 371 -4.64 -4.54 -10.97
N GLY A 372 -4.29 -4.07 -12.18
CA GLY A 372 -3.98 -4.92 -13.34
C GLY A 372 -2.53 -5.48 -13.34
N GLY A 373 -1.74 -5.09 -12.34
CA GLY A 373 -0.32 -5.41 -12.16
C GLY A 373 0.52 -4.15 -11.99
N VAL A 374 1.57 -4.24 -11.18
CA VAL A 374 2.42 -3.11 -10.81
C VAL A 374 3.13 -2.52 -12.04
N GLY A 375 2.99 -1.20 -12.25
CA GLY A 375 3.53 -0.55 -13.45
C GLY A 375 3.97 0.90 -13.27
N GLY A 376 3.63 1.50 -12.14
CA GLY A 376 3.99 2.86 -11.75
C GLY A 376 3.02 3.93 -12.22
N ALA A 377 3.17 5.13 -11.67
CA ALA A 377 2.18 6.20 -11.76
C ALA A 377 1.87 6.65 -13.21
N GLU A 378 2.86 6.67 -14.11
CA GLU A 378 2.65 7.10 -15.50
C GLU A 378 1.73 6.13 -16.26
N LEU A 379 1.90 4.83 -16.04
CA LEU A 379 1.01 3.81 -16.58
C LEU A 379 -0.39 3.93 -15.94
N ALA A 380 -0.43 4.10 -14.62
CA ALA A 380 -1.68 4.26 -13.88
C ALA A 380 -2.53 5.44 -14.39
N LEU A 381 -1.91 6.59 -14.66
CA LEU A 381 -2.57 7.75 -15.29
C LEU A 381 -3.17 7.39 -16.65
N THR A 382 -2.41 6.70 -17.49
CA THR A 382 -2.84 6.32 -18.85
C THR A 382 -4.00 5.31 -18.80
N GLU A 383 -3.94 4.34 -17.92
CA GLU A 383 -5.00 3.33 -17.76
C GLU A 383 -6.27 3.94 -17.16
N GLY A 384 -6.14 4.86 -16.19
CA GLY A 384 -7.28 5.59 -15.64
C GLY A 384 -8.01 6.42 -16.71
N GLU A 385 -7.26 7.14 -17.54
CA GLU A 385 -7.83 7.88 -18.66
C GLU A 385 -8.54 6.96 -19.66
N LEU A 386 -7.93 5.81 -20.03
CA LEU A 386 -8.54 4.82 -20.90
C LEU A 386 -9.83 4.26 -20.33
N ALA A 387 -9.83 3.89 -19.03
CA ALA A 387 -11.02 3.38 -18.35
C ALA A 387 -12.13 4.42 -18.30
N GLY A 388 -11.83 5.68 -17.94
CA GLY A 388 -12.83 6.75 -17.91
C GLY A 388 -13.48 7.01 -19.27
N ARG A 389 -12.70 6.97 -20.36
CA ARG A 389 -13.23 7.07 -21.75
C ARG A 389 -14.07 5.86 -22.12
N ALA A 390 -13.63 4.64 -21.80
CA ALA A 390 -14.36 3.41 -22.11
C ALA A 390 -15.70 3.34 -21.38
N ILE A 391 -15.75 3.74 -20.12
CA ILE A 391 -16.99 3.82 -19.33
C ILE A 391 -17.94 4.85 -19.94
N ALA A 392 -17.44 6.04 -20.31
CA ALA A 392 -18.27 7.05 -20.96
C ALA A 392 -18.83 6.57 -22.30
N ALA A 393 -18.01 5.93 -23.12
CA ALA A 393 -18.47 5.33 -24.39
C ALA A 393 -19.56 4.28 -24.17
N ARG A 394 -19.41 3.43 -23.15
CA ARG A 394 -20.40 2.41 -22.78
C ARG A 394 -21.75 3.01 -22.37
N LEU A 395 -21.74 4.11 -21.61
CA LEU A 395 -22.96 4.69 -21.03
C LEU A 395 -23.63 5.73 -21.95
N LEU A 396 -22.86 6.46 -22.76
CA LEU A 396 -23.33 7.56 -23.60
C LEU A 396 -23.42 7.19 -25.10
N GLY A 397 -22.91 5.99 -25.47
CA GLY A 397 -22.86 5.54 -26.86
C GLY A 397 -21.80 6.29 -27.69
N ASP A 398 -21.92 6.23 -29.02
CA ASP A 398 -20.92 6.71 -30.00
C ASP A 398 -20.48 8.18 -29.86
N ARG A 399 -21.25 9.00 -29.15
CA ARG A 399 -20.88 10.39 -28.88
C ARG A 399 -19.56 10.53 -28.09
N ALA A 400 -19.18 9.49 -27.33
CA ALA A 400 -17.95 9.48 -26.52
C ALA A 400 -16.76 8.82 -27.23
N GLU A 401 -16.98 8.03 -28.29
CA GLU A 401 -15.90 7.32 -29.02
C GLU A 401 -14.97 8.25 -29.83
N ALA A 402 -15.43 9.44 -30.22
CA ALA A 402 -14.72 10.35 -31.10
C ALA A 402 -13.35 10.86 -30.61
N GLY A 403 -12.91 10.50 -29.38
CA GLY A 403 -11.64 10.93 -28.80
C GLY A 403 -10.66 9.83 -28.40
N ALA A 404 -11.03 8.56 -28.48
CA ALA A 404 -10.19 7.43 -28.05
C ALA A 404 -9.28 6.91 -29.18
N GLY A 405 -8.40 7.79 -29.71
CA GLY A 405 -7.43 7.40 -30.73
C GLY A 405 -6.51 6.26 -30.27
N ALA A 406 -5.92 5.50 -31.21
CA ALA A 406 -4.98 4.40 -30.94
C ALA A 406 -3.74 4.81 -30.10
N GLY A 407 -3.49 6.10 -29.92
CA GLY A 407 -2.35 6.66 -29.21
C GLY A 407 -2.25 6.24 -27.73
N PRO A 408 -3.29 6.48 -26.91
CA PRO A 408 -3.28 6.10 -25.49
C PRO A 408 -3.13 4.57 -25.28
N ARG A 409 -3.79 3.74 -26.11
CA ARG A 409 -3.66 2.28 -26.05
C ARG A 409 -2.22 1.85 -26.35
N ARG A 410 -1.61 2.34 -27.44
CA ARG A 410 -0.20 2.04 -27.77
C ARG A 410 0.76 2.49 -26.67
N ARG A 411 0.48 3.62 -26.03
CA ARG A 411 1.27 4.11 -24.89
C ARG A 411 1.13 3.15 -23.70
N ARG A 412 -0.09 2.75 -23.35
CA ARG A 412 -0.37 1.78 -22.30
C ARG A 412 0.36 0.47 -22.55
N ASP A 413 0.25 -0.12 -23.75
CA ASP A 413 0.85 -1.41 -24.11
C ASP A 413 2.38 -1.37 -23.98
N ARG A 414 3.00 -0.29 -24.48
CA ARG A 414 4.43 -0.09 -24.36
C ARG A 414 4.89 -0.02 -22.89
N MET A 415 4.17 0.71 -22.05
CA MET A 415 4.50 0.84 -20.63
C MET A 415 4.19 -0.45 -19.86
N ARG A 416 3.12 -1.18 -20.23
CA ARG A 416 2.79 -2.46 -19.63
C ARG A 416 3.86 -3.52 -19.96
N ALA A 417 4.35 -3.56 -21.20
CA ALA A 417 5.45 -4.42 -21.56
C ALA A 417 6.73 -4.13 -20.74
N PHE A 418 7.04 -2.85 -20.47
CA PHE A 418 8.13 -2.47 -19.58
C PHE A 418 7.89 -2.92 -18.14
N ALA A 419 6.66 -2.76 -17.63
CA ALA A 419 6.28 -3.22 -16.29
C ALA A 419 6.46 -4.75 -16.14
N ASP A 420 6.14 -5.52 -17.16
CA ASP A 420 6.34 -6.98 -17.16
C ASP A 420 7.81 -7.37 -17.13
N VAL A 421 8.65 -6.68 -17.89
CA VAL A 421 10.12 -6.89 -17.85
C VAL A 421 10.67 -6.54 -16.47
N MET A 422 10.20 -5.45 -15.87
CA MET A 422 10.58 -5.02 -14.52
C MET A 422 10.14 -6.05 -13.48
N ALA A 423 8.90 -6.52 -13.54
CA ALA A 423 8.36 -7.54 -12.64
C ALA A 423 9.19 -8.83 -12.71
N ALA A 424 9.48 -9.32 -13.93
CA ALA A 424 10.32 -10.51 -14.14
C ALA A 424 11.76 -10.33 -13.63
N ALA A 425 12.35 -9.13 -13.82
CA ALA A 425 13.72 -8.85 -13.39
C ALA A 425 13.89 -8.87 -11.87
N HIS A 426 12.86 -8.43 -11.13
CA HIS A 426 12.87 -8.25 -9.69
C HIS A 426 11.99 -9.26 -8.93
N ALA A 427 11.52 -10.31 -9.62
CA ALA A 427 10.80 -11.40 -8.96
C ALA A 427 11.65 -12.01 -7.84
N PRO A 428 11.07 -12.28 -6.65
CA PRO A 428 11.78 -12.98 -5.59
C PRO A 428 12.34 -14.31 -6.06
N GLY A 429 13.59 -14.61 -5.66
CA GLY A 429 14.19 -15.90 -5.94
C GLY A 429 13.58 -16.99 -5.05
N PRO A 430 13.49 -18.26 -5.52
CA PRO A 430 12.86 -19.34 -4.75
C PRO A 430 13.64 -19.73 -3.48
N GLY A 431 14.89 -19.31 -3.34
CA GLY A 431 15.75 -19.63 -2.20
C GLY A 431 15.68 -18.62 -1.05
N TRP A 432 14.82 -17.59 -1.11
CA TRP A 432 14.67 -16.67 0.03
C TRP A 432 14.18 -17.37 1.32
N PRO A 433 13.41 -18.48 1.31
CA PRO A 433 13.03 -19.18 2.55
C PRO A 433 14.22 -19.70 3.36
N ASP A 434 15.40 -19.83 2.72
CA ASP A 434 16.64 -20.22 3.39
C ASP A 434 17.21 -19.11 4.32
N TRP A 435 16.61 -17.90 4.28
CA TRP A 435 16.96 -16.83 5.23
C TRP A 435 16.32 -17.05 6.61
N LEU A 436 15.24 -17.84 6.67
CA LEU A 436 14.41 -18.01 7.85
C LEU A 436 15.02 -19.04 8.81
N THR A 437 15.13 -18.67 10.07
CA THR A 437 15.27 -19.61 11.19
C THR A 437 13.89 -20.05 11.66
N ASP A 438 13.78 -21.15 12.42
CA ASP A 438 12.49 -21.69 12.86
C ASP A 438 11.74 -20.74 13.80
N ASP A 439 12.44 -19.88 14.53
CA ASP A 439 11.90 -18.87 15.41
C ASP A 439 11.54 -17.55 14.70
N THR A 440 11.84 -17.41 13.40
CA THR A 440 11.49 -16.22 12.65
C THR A 440 9.98 -16.10 12.46
N ASP A 441 9.37 -15.03 12.98
CA ASP A 441 7.95 -14.75 12.75
C ASP A 441 7.66 -14.56 11.27
N VAL A 442 6.75 -15.35 10.72
CA VAL A 442 6.22 -15.20 9.37
C VAL A 442 4.92 -14.40 9.38
N CYS A 443 4.03 -14.72 10.31
CA CYS A 443 2.79 -13.97 10.52
C CYS A 443 2.92 -13.08 11.75
N ARG A 444 3.17 -11.79 11.54
CA ARG A 444 3.34 -10.81 12.62
C ARG A 444 2.08 -10.58 13.45
N CYS A 445 0.87 -10.75 12.86
CA CYS A 445 -0.40 -10.48 13.54
C CYS A 445 -0.82 -11.60 14.49
N GLU A 446 -0.45 -12.85 14.16
CA GLU A 446 -0.77 -14.06 14.93
C GLU A 446 0.49 -14.70 15.52
N GLU A 447 1.64 -14.02 15.40
CA GLU A 447 2.94 -14.45 15.96
C GLU A 447 3.30 -15.91 15.58
N VAL A 448 3.09 -16.25 14.29
CA VAL A 448 3.36 -17.61 13.79
C VAL A 448 4.75 -17.67 13.19
N PRO A 449 5.69 -18.42 13.82
CA PRO A 449 7.05 -18.57 13.33
C PRO A 449 7.16 -19.57 12.17
N ALA A 450 8.27 -19.49 11.44
CA ALA A 450 8.53 -20.36 10.28
C ALA A 450 8.53 -21.85 10.63
N GLY A 451 9.03 -22.22 11.81
CA GLY A 451 9.02 -23.61 12.30
C GLY A 451 7.64 -24.22 12.36
N ARG A 452 6.63 -23.47 12.85
CA ARG A 452 5.24 -23.94 12.90
C ARG A 452 4.63 -24.15 11.51
N ILE A 453 5.02 -23.33 10.54
CA ILE A 453 4.57 -23.50 9.15
C ILE A 453 5.27 -24.71 8.52
N ARG A 454 6.56 -24.89 8.77
CA ARG A 454 7.32 -26.05 8.28
C ARG A 454 6.75 -27.36 8.86
N GLU A 455 6.44 -27.42 10.15
CA GLU A 455 5.75 -28.54 10.80
C GLU A 455 4.40 -28.84 10.13
N ALA A 456 3.57 -27.81 9.87
CA ALA A 456 2.30 -27.99 9.18
C ALA A 456 2.48 -28.59 7.77
N VAL A 457 3.57 -28.27 7.08
CA VAL A 457 3.89 -28.80 5.76
C VAL A 457 4.47 -30.21 5.82
N SER A 458 5.47 -30.46 6.69
CA SER A 458 6.18 -31.76 6.78
C SER A 458 5.34 -32.84 7.45
N ASP A 459 4.75 -32.52 8.59
CA ASP A 459 4.17 -33.51 9.50
C ASP A 459 2.65 -33.63 9.33
N LEU A 460 1.97 -32.48 9.01
CA LEU A 460 0.52 -32.46 8.85
C LEU A 460 0.08 -32.42 7.38
N GLY A 461 1.01 -32.42 6.44
CA GLY A 461 0.75 -32.58 5.01
C GLY A 461 0.12 -31.37 4.32
N ALA A 462 0.23 -30.16 4.88
CA ALA A 462 -0.23 -28.95 4.21
C ALA A 462 0.54 -28.74 2.88
N ARG A 463 -0.17 -28.35 1.80
CA ARG A 463 0.43 -28.13 0.47
C ARG A 463 0.04 -26.76 -0.14
N ASP A 464 -0.78 -26.00 0.55
CA ASP A 464 -1.29 -24.70 0.13
C ASP A 464 -1.43 -23.75 1.33
N ALA A 465 -1.49 -22.43 1.03
CA ALA A 465 -1.56 -21.41 2.06
C ALA A 465 -2.84 -21.48 2.90
N ARG A 466 -3.96 -21.97 2.34
CA ARG A 466 -5.22 -22.09 3.07
C ARG A 466 -5.14 -23.20 4.12
N THR A 467 -4.58 -24.35 3.77
CA THR A 467 -4.36 -25.45 4.73
C THR A 467 -3.40 -25.02 5.84
N VAL A 468 -2.28 -24.36 5.50
CA VAL A 468 -1.37 -23.78 6.51
C VAL A 468 -2.11 -22.82 7.42
N LYS A 469 -2.94 -21.92 6.88
CA LYS A 469 -3.74 -20.97 7.67
C LYS A 469 -4.66 -21.69 8.67
N LEU A 470 -5.35 -22.75 8.23
CA LEU A 470 -6.26 -23.52 9.10
C LEU A 470 -5.52 -24.23 10.24
N LEU A 471 -4.29 -24.72 9.97
CA LEU A 471 -3.49 -25.45 10.96
C LEU A 471 -2.70 -24.56 11.92
N THR A 472 -2.30 -23.35 11.45
CA THR A 472 -1.38 -22.48 12.18
C THR A 472 -1.95 -21.12 12.56
N ARG A 473 -3.09 -20.71 12.00
CA ARG A 473 -3.69 -19.38 12.06
C ARG A 473 -2.94 -18.31 11.25
N ALA A 474 -1.81 -18.62 10.57
CA ALA A 474 -1.09 -17.68 9.74
C ALA A 474 -2.01 -17.05 8.68
N GLY A 475 -2.14 -15.72 8.70
CA GLY A 475 -3.03 -14.98 7.80
C GLY A 475 -4.45 -14.75 8.33
N MET A 476 -4.79 -15.17 9.57
CA MET A 476 -6.09 -14.90 10.20
C MET A 476 -6.14 -13.53 10.90
N GLY A 477 -5.00 -12.93 11.20
CA GLY A 477 -4.94 -11.68 11.94
C GLY A 477 -5.45 -10.47 11.17
N TRP A 478 -5.38 -9.30 11.79
CA TRP A 478 -5.95 -8.03 11.32
C TRP A 478 -5.60 -7.68 9.86
N CYS A 479 -4.35 -7.94 9.42
CA CYS A 479 -3.94 -7.65 8.03
C CYS A 479 -4.55 -8.61 7.01
N GLN A 480 -5.24 -9.66 7.44
CA GLN A 480 -5.90 -10.64 6.58
C GLN A 480 -4.94 -11.29 5.57
N GLY A 481 -3.70 -11.61 5.98
CA GLY A 481 -2.69 -12.25 5.14
C GLY A 481 -1.95 -11.32 4.18
N ARG A 482 -2.24 -10.01 4.13
CA ARG A 482 -1.53 -9.07 3.25
C ARG A 482 -0.04 -9.00 3.55
N MET A 483 0.35 -9.13 4.82
CA MET A 483 1.76 -9.17 5.21
C MET A 483 2.40 -10.54 4.95
N CYS A 484 1.77 -11.64 5.37
CA CYS A 484 2.37 -12.97 5.38
C CYS A 484 1.98 -13.87 4.19
N GLY A 485 0.93 -13.54 3.43
CA GLY A 485 0.36 -14.46 2.44
C GLY A 485 1.36 -14.96 1.40
N THR A 486 2.20 -14.08 0.86
CA THR A 486 3.27 -14.48 -0.07
C THR A 486 4.26 -15.45 0.59
N ALA A 487 4.70 -15.13 1.81
CA ALA A 487 5.65 -15.97 2.55
C ALA A 487 5.05 -17.34 2.89
N VAL A 488 3.80 -17.37 3.37
CA VAL A 488 3.06 -18.59 3.68
C VAL A 488 2.91 -19.47 2.43
N SER A 489 2.52 -18.87 1.28
CA SER A 489 2.41 -19.62 0.02
C SER A 489 3.74 -20.21 -0.43
N CYS A 490 4.84 -19.47 -0.30
CA CYS A 490 6.17 -19.97 -0.66
C CYS A 490 6.60 -21.14 0.26
N LEU A 491 6.36 -21.04 1.57
CA LEU A 491 6.69 -22.11 2.52
C LEU A 491 5.80 -23.36 2.31
N ALA A 492 4.50 -23.15 2.04
CA ALA A 492 3.56 -24.24 1.76
C ALA A 492 3.91 -25.02 0.48
N ALA A 493 4.49 -24.34 -0.50
CA ALA A 493 4.89 -24.94 -1.77
C ALA A 493 6.08 -25.91 -1.63
N ALA A 494 6.84 -25.88 -0.52
CA ALA A 494 7.97 -26.79 -0.22
C ALA A 494 8.96 -26.92 -1.40
N GLY A 495 9.31 -25.83 -2.06
CA GLY A 495 10.22 -25.79 -3.22
C GLY A 495 9.56 -25.95 -4.59
N ALA A 496 8.26 -26.27 -4.66
CA ALA A 496 7.47 -26.17 -5.88
C ALA A 496 7.13 -24.71 -6.23
N THR A 497 6.47 -24.46 -7.36
CA THR A 497 5.98 -23.12 -7.70
C THR A 497 4.86 -22.72 -6.74
N PRO A 498 5.01 -21.62 -5.99
CA PRO A 498 3.98 -21.16 -5.08
C PRO A 498 2.71 -20.76 -5.84
N GLU A 499 1.55 -21.21 -5.38
CA GLU A 499 0.29 -20.66 -5.84
C GLU A 499 0.04 -19.33 -5.12
N PRO A 500 -0.27 -18.25 -5.86
CA PRO A 500 -0.64 -17.00 -5.24
C PRO A 500 -1.89 -17.20 -4.37
N PRO A 501 -1.94 -16.60 -3.17
CA PRO A 501 -3.12 -16.73 -2.32
C PRO A 501 -4.31 -16.02 -2.97
N ALA A 502 -5.21 -16.81 -3.57
CA ALA A 502 -6.48 -16.35 -4.12
C ALA A 502 -7.58 -16.60 -3.09
N GLU A 503 -7.61 -15.80 -2.03
CA GLU A 503 -8.65 -15.93 -1.04
C GLU A 503 -9.89 -15.10 -1.42
N ARG A 504 -10.98 -15.79 -1.72
CA ARG A 504 -12.31 -15.17 -1.77
C ARG A 504 -12.75 -14.91 -0.34
N ARG A 505 -12.74 -13.66 0.07
CA ARG A 505 -13.24 -13.21 1.37
C ARG A 505 -14.57 -12.51 1.15
N PRO A 506 -15.53 -12.60 2.07
CA PRO A 506 -16.78 -11.85 1.95
C PRO A 506 -16.54 -10.34 2.02
N PHE A 507 -15.49 -9.91 2.75
CA PHE A 507 -15.15 -8.50 2.97
C PHE A 507 -13.70 -8.21 2.59
N ALA A 508 -13.48 -7.09 1.92
CA ALA A 508 -12.14 -6.66 1.54
C ALA A 508 -11.33 -6.06 2.70
N LEU A 509 -11.99 -5.61 3.76
CA LEU A 509 -11.39 -5.05 4.96
C LEU A 509 -12.08 -5.65 6.21
N PRO A 510 -11.41 -5.68 7.37
CA PRO A 510 -12.08 -5.95 8.63
C PRO A 510 -13.17 -4.91 8.91
N VAL A 511 -14.33 -5.36 9.34
CA VAL A 511 -15.51 -4.51 9.59
C VAL A 511 -16.00 -4.76 11.03
N PRO A 512 -16.31 -3.73 11.82
CA PRO A 512 -16.91 -3.88 13.14
C PRO A 512 -18.25 -4.63 13.06
N LEU A 513 -18.51 -5.54 14.01
CA LEU A 513 -19.76 -6.31 14.05
C LEU A 513 -20.99 -5.41 14.16
N ALA A 514 -20.90 -4.28 14.88
CA ALA A 514 -21.96 -3.31 14.99
C ALA A 514 -22.37 -2.72 13.62
N THR A 515 -21.39 -2.49 12.74
CA THR A 515 -21.66 -2.01 11.37
C THR A 515 -22.40 -3.07 10.55
N LEU A 516 -22.03 -4.35 10.69
CA LEU A 516 -22.73 -5.44 10.00
C LEU A 516 -24.17 -5.60 10.51
N ALA A 517 -24.37 -5.51 11.83
CA ALA A 517 -25.71 -5.56 12.44
C ALA A 517 -26.62 -4.38 11.99
N ALA A 518 -26.03 -3.20 11.72
CA ALA A 518 -26.77 -2.05 11.24
C ALA A 518 -27.25 -2.18 9.77
N LEU A 519 -26.67 -3.11 8.98
CA LEU A 519 -27.11 -3.35 7.60
C LEU A 519 -28.49 -4.05 7.52
N ASP A 520 -28.80 -4.89 8.50
CA ASP A 520 -30.06 -5.65 8.55
C ASP A 520 -31.20 -4.86 9.22
N ALA A 521 -30.89 -3.71 9.81
CA ALA A 521 -31.94 -2.84 10.38
C ALA A 521 -32.81 -2.32 9.22
N PRO A 522 -34.16 -2.51 9.24
CA PRO A 522 -35.01 -1.91 8.24
C PRO A 522 -34.80 -0.39 8.25
N PRO A 523 -34.73 0.28 7.09
CA PRO A 523 -34.59 1.72 7.06
C PRO A 523 -35.74 2.31 7.89
N GLY A 524 -35.41 3.05 8.95
CA GLY A 524 -36.40 3.79 9.72
C GLY A 524 -37.15 4.71 8.76
N PRO A 525 -38.44 5.00 9.03
CA PRO A 525 -39.29 5.76 8.11
C PRO A 525 -38.77 7.17 7.78
N ASP A 526 -37.73 7.62 8.43
CA ASP A 526 -37.15 8.97 8.33
C ASP A 526 -35.62 8.99 8.21
N THR A 527 -34.96 7.93 7.74
CA THR A 527 -33.53 8.00 7.50
C THR A 527 -33.30 8.43 6.05
N PRO A 528 -33.09 9.72 5.77
CA PRO A 528 -32.54 10.14 4.51
C PRO A 528 -31.16 9.47 4.39
N LEU A 529 -30.83 8.95 3.22
CA LEU A 529 -29.46 8.58 2.87
C LEU A 529 -28.67 9.89 2.71
N ASP A 530 -28.49 10.60 3.83
CA ASP A 530 -27.73 11.84 3.85
C ASP A 530 -26.25 11.51 3.85
N ILE A 531 -25.64 11.83 2.75
CA ILE A 531 -24.20 12.14 2.73
C ILE A 531 -24.08 13.39 3.62
N PRO A 532 -23.43 13.33 4.80
CA PRO A 532 -23.29 14.50 5.63
C PRO A 532 -22.54 15.58 4.83
N PRO A 533 -22.94 16.84 4.89
CA PRO A 533 -22.20 17.92 4.24
C PRO A 533 -20.77 17.92 4.78
N PRO A 534 -19.79 18.33 3.98
CA PRO A 534 -18.39 18.38 4.40
C PRO A 534 -18.30 19.14 5.72
N SER A 535 -17.75 18.51 6.74
CA SER A 535 -17.65 19.02 8.11
C SER A 535 -17.04 20.42 8.08
N GLY A 536 -17.90 21.42 8.26
CA GLY A 536 -17.50 22.80 8.50
C GLY A 536 -16.63 22.83 9.76
N GLY A 537 -15.54 23.58 9.71
CA GLY A 537 -14.60 23.75 10.79
C GLY A 537 -15.26 24.19 12.11
N PRO A 538 -14.52 24.11 13.21
CA PRO A 538 -15.06 24.26 14.56
C PRO A 538 -15.80 25.58 14.74
N THR A 539 -17.05 25.48 15.12
CA THR A 539 -17.88 26.63 15.58
C THR A 539 -17.23 27.24 16.81
N ALA A 540 -16.94 28.53 16.73
CA ALA A 540 -16.44 29.31 17.85
C ALA A 540 -17.46 29.34 19.01
N PRO A 541 -17.04 29.28 20.29
CA PRO A 541 -17.95 29.42 21.41
C PRO A 541 -18.50 30.85 21.49
N THR A 542 -19.79 30.95 21.67
CA THR A 542 -20.50 32.22 21.94
C THR A 542 -20.00 32.86 23.26
N PRO A 543 -19.73 34.16 23.30
CA PRO A 543 -19.33 34.83 24.53
C PRO A 543 -20.54 35.01 25.48
N ARG A 544 -20.34 34.71 26.76
CA ARG A 544 -21.11 35.26 27.87
C ARG A 544 -20.37 36.40 28.53
#